data_7b9fee6c6ef9283c4c321401301aa910
#
_entry.id   7b9fee6c6ef9283c4c321401301aa910
#
_cell.length_a   1.000
_cell.length_b   1.000
_cell.length_c   1.000
_cell.angle_alpha   90.00
_cell.angle_beta   90.00
_cell.angle_gamma   90.00
#
_symmetry.space_group_name_H-M   'P 1'
#
loop_
_entity.id
_entity.type
_entity.pdbx_description
1 polymer ?
#
loop_
_entity_poly.entity_id
_entity_poly.type
_entity_poly.pdbx_seq_one_letter_code
_entity_poly.pdbx_strand_id
1 'polypeptide(L)'
;MTKRFFTLVFFLLVPLSLVLAQDLPDLPSEPDKNNTYFLTNNDGWGHVPAGWKKQKKILKKASDSDLESMALSADIPAQRAMAFHALASKRSEKCYDILLAKLTDEDMFWLASYDVRFTSNVASFMLEVAESDSLLFTKEQMHRVDSVIVFSSGLHHLDKSGSAYRLRDTEGVREVIRNLYLDGDSNLLPLLFYYKNPDDIPLAIDALREYKVGLDEQGANSKGREGNTNYALNALMMWRDEAFKPVLEELRNHELSRRYIDYYRVKMLFKVVMSYDDDWAYNFIEDTFESMGALNKFSYPENLFRAYYEEKENPRFLPLIEKYAKKPFDWDIQYGVE
;
A
#
# COMPACT_ATOMS: atom_id res chain seq x y z
N MET A 1 -12.74 38.27 5.82
CA MET A 1 -11.66 37.30 6.13
C MET A 1 -12.31 35.98 6.51
N THR A 2 -12.53 35.12 5.54
CA THR A 2 -13.22 33.84 5.68
C THR A 2 -12.15 32.74 5.83
N LYS A 3 -12.05 32.17 7.03
CA LYS A 3 -11.20 31.01 7.32
C LYS A 3 -11.82 29.80 6.61
N ARG A 4 -11.20 29.34 5.53
CA ARG A 4 -11.49 28.05 4.92
C ARG A 4 -10.82 26.97 5.77
N PHE A 5 -11.64 26.25 6.52
CA PHE A 5 -11.26 24.97 7.10
C PHE A 5 -11.17 23.95 5.95
N PHE A 6 -9.96 23.57 5.60
CA PHE A 6 -9.73 22.36 4.79
C PHE A 6 -9.90 21.16 5.72
N THR A 7 -11.08 20.54 5.66
CA THR A 7 -11.27 19.20 6.19
C THR A 7 -10.68 18.25 5.16
N LEU A 8 -9.43 17.86 5.38
CA LEU A 8 -8.79 16.79 4.62
C LEU A 8 -9.45 15.48 5.05
N VAL A 9 -10.41 15.01 4.29
CA VAL A 9 -10.95 13.65 4.41
C VAL A 9 -9.90 12.73 3.78
N PHE A 10 -8.98 12.22 4.61
CA PHE A 10 -8.13 11.12 4.23
C PHE A 10 -9.00 9.88 4.07
N PHE A 11 -9.40 9.57 2.84
CA PHE A 11 -9.66 8.20 2.45
C PHE A 11 -8.31 7.48 2.44
N LEU A 12 -7.92 6.95 3.59
CA LEU A 12 -6.95 5.86 3.66
C LEU A 12 -7.62 4.67 2.96
N LEU A 13 -7.36 4.53 1.66
CA LEU A 13 -7.32 3.23 1.03
C LEU A 13 -6.12 2.52 1.68
N VAL A 14 -6.34 2.00 2.88
CA VAL A 14 -5.50 0.95 3.42
C VAL A 14 -5.63 -0.19 2.40
N PRO A 15 -4.58 -0.55 1.66
CA PRO A 15 -4.61 -1.82 0.99
C PRO A 15 -4.87 -2.82 2.13
N LEU A 16 -5.95 -3.58 2.04
CA LEU A 16 -6.12 -4.77 2.84
C LEU A 16 -4.96 -5.70 2.43
N SER A 17 -3.78 -5.43 2.94
CA SER A 17 -2.72 -6.39 3.00
C SER A 17 -3.26 -7.47 3.96
N LEU A 18 -3.82 -8.52 3.37
CA LEU A 18 -4.01 -9.78 4.05
C LEU A 18 -2.62 -10.19 4.56
N VAL A 19 -2.30 -9.77 5.76
CA VAL A 19 -1.23 -10.36 6.54
C VAL A 19 -1.58 -11.84 6.55
N LEU A 20 -0.75 -12.64 5.90
CA LEU A 20 -0.77 -14.08 6.01
C LEU A 20 -0.93 -14.39 7.49
N ALA A 21 -1.91 -15.22 7.84
CA ALA A 21 -2.15 -15.69 9.18
C ALA A 21 -0.94 -16.53 9.65
N GLN A 22 0.12 -15.86 10.04
CA GLN A 22 1.05 -16.37 11.01
C GLN A 22 0.35 -16.16 12.34
N ASP A 23 0.25 -17.23 13.12
CA ASP A 23 -0.39 -17.35 14.42
C ASP A 23 -0.50 -16.02 15.18
N LEU A 24 -1.48 -15.20 14.77
CA LEU A 24 -1.88 -14.04 15.55
C LEU A 24 -2.47 -14.61 16.85
N PRO A 25 -2.04 -14.16 18.01
CA PRO A 25 -2.67 -14.57 19.27
C PRO A 25 -4.18 -14.35 19.10
N ASP A 26 -4.98 -15.35 19.56
CA ASP A 26 -6.44 -15.32 19.48
C ASP A 26 -6.96 -13.96 19.98
N LEU A 27 -7.22 -13.07 19.03
CA LEU A 27 -7.83 -11.79 19.33
C LEU A 27 -9.26 -12.07 19.83
N PRO A 28 -9.67 -11.50 20.96
CA PRO A 28 -11.04 -11.64 21.42
C PRO A 28 -11.98 -11.25 20.28
N SER A 29 -12.95 -12.10 19.99
CA SER A 29 -13.94 -11.92 18.91
C SER A 29 -14.79 -10.65 19.08
N GLU A 30 -14.78 -10.04 20.25
CA GLU A 30 -15.46 -8.78 20.55
C GLU A 30 -14.47 -7.74 21.09
N PRO A 31 -14.60 -6.45 20.67
CA PRO A 31 -13.75 -5.37 21.15
C PRO A 31 -13.89 -5.19 22.66
N ASP A 32 -12.79 -5.29 23.40
CA ASP A 32 -12.76 -4.86 24.79
C ASP A 32 -12.97 -3.34 24.85
N LYS A 33 -14.08 -2.92 25.46
CA LYS A 33 -14.44 -1.51 25.62
C LYS A 33 -13.39 -0.69 26.38
N ASN A 34 -12.57 -1.35 27.21
CA ASN A 34 -11.50 -0.70 27.96
C ASN A 34 -10.23 -0.56 27.12
N ASN A 35 -10.00 -1.50 26.18
CA ASN A 35 -8.85 -1.48 25.27
C ASN A 35 -9.25 -1.03 23.85
N THR A 36 -10.14 -0.03 23.75
CA THR A 36 -10.57 0.58 22.49
C THR A 36 -10.25 2.06 22.50
N TYR A 37 -9.56 2.54 21.47
CA TYR A 37 -9.36 3.97 21.21
C TYR A 37 -10.36 4.46 20.16
N PHE A 38 -11.17 5.45 20.51
CA PHE A 38 -12.16 6.06 19.63
C PHE A 38 -11.56 7.30 18.95
N LEU A 39 -11.34 7.22 17.65
CA LEU A 39 -10.79 8.31 16.84
C LEU A 39 -11.83 9.38 16.54
N THR A 40 -13.10 8.99 16.42
CA THR A 40 -14.21 9.90 16.08
C THR A 40 -15.26 9.97 17.18
N ASN A 41 -16.02 11.06 17.16
CA ASN A 41 -17.15 11.28 18.09
C ASN A 41 -18.48 10.73 17.57
N ASN A 42 -18.47 9.98 16.49
CA ASN A 42 -19.64 9.48 15.80
C ASN A 42 -19.43 8.00 15.44
N ASP A 43 -20.45 7.18 15.67
CA ASP A 43 -20.45 5.75 15.37
C ASP A 43 -20.96 5.42 13.93
N GLY A 44 -21.03 6.41 13.05
CA GLY A 44 -21.61 6.28 11.71
C GLY A 44 -23.13 6.44 11.68
N TRP A 45 -23.81 6.29 12.81
CA TRP A 45 -25.27 6.41 12.97
C TRP A 45 -25.69 7.70 13.68
N GLY A 46 -24.74 8.59 13.97
CA GLY A 46 -24.99 9.87 14.65
C GLY A 46 -24.93 9.79 16.17
N HIS A 47 -24.61 8.66 16.77
CA HIS A 47 -24.47 8.55 18.21
C HIS A 47 -23.03 8.80 18.66
N VAL A 48 -22.88 9.39 19.83
CA VAL A 48 -21.58 9.62 20.45
C VAL A 48 -21.24 8.46 21.37
N PRO A 49 -20.21 7.63 21.04
CA PRO A 49 -19.82 6.49 21.86
C PRO A 49 -19.49 6.91 23.30
N ALA A 50 -19.95 6.12 24.27
CA ALA A 50 -19.67 6.40 25.70
C ALA A 50 -18.16 6.37 26.00
N GLY A 51 -17.42 5.48 25.35
CA GLY A 51 -15.95 5.40 25.42
C GLY A 51 -15.29 6.69 24.98
N TRP A 52 -15.73 7.29 23.86
CA TRP A 52 -15.19 8.56 23.37
C TRP A 52 -15.38 9.71 24.39
N LYS A 53 -16.57 9.79 25.03
CA LYS A 53 -16.82 10.79 26.08
C LYS A 53 -15.86 10.65 27.27
N LYS A 54 -15.60 9.39 27.68
CA LYS A 54 -14.65 9.06 28.76
C LYS A 54 -13.23 9.49 28.39
N GLN A 55 -12.77 9.13 27.17
CA GLN A 55 -11.44 9.48 26.66
C GLN A 55 -11.27 11.00 26.55
N LYS A 56 -12.23 11.71 25.97
CA LYS A 56 -12.19 13.19 25.91
C LYS A 56 -12.08 13.84 27.29
N LYS A 57 -12.76 13.28 28.31
CA LYS A 57 -12.67 13.78 29.68
C LYS A 57 -11.28 13.58 30.28
N ILE A 58 -10.63 12.46 29.98
CA ILE A 58 -9.24 12.18 30.40
C ILE A 58 -8.30 13.18 29.73
N LEU A 59 -8.34 13.26 28.39
CA LEU A 59 -7.45 14.14 27.61
C LEU A 59 -7.60 15.62 28.00
N LYS A 60 -8.82 16.08 28.32
CA LYS A 60 -9.05 17.48 28.72
C LYS A 60 -8.39 17.84 30.05
N LYS A 61 -8.17 16.85 30.93
CA LYS A 61 -7.62 17.07 32.27
C LYS A 61 -6.12 16.80 32.37
N ALA A 62 -5.58 15.99 31.45
CA ALA A 62 -4.21 15.56 31.47
C ALA A 62 -3.26 16.72 31.06
N SER A 63 -2.24 16.93 31.87
CA SER A 63 -1.09 17.76 31.49
C SER A 63 -0.22 17.02 30.45
N ASP A 64 0.71 17.72 29.82
CA ASP A 64 1.64 17.08 28.89
C ASP A 64 2.53 16.03 29.58
N SER A 65 2.88 16.25 30.84
CA SER A 65 3.61 15.26 31.65
C SER A 65 2.76 14.02 31.97
N ASP A 66 1.44 14.20 32.24
CA ASP A 66 0.54 13.06 32.43
C ASP A 66 0.39 12.25 31.15
N LEU A 67 0.27 12.93 29.99
CA LEU A 67 0.19 12.28 28.68
C LEU A 67 1.49 11.55 28.34
N GLU A 68 2.66 12.13 28.60
CA GLU A 68 3.96 11.48 28.43
C GLU A 68 4.05 10.21 29.27
N SER A 69 3.75 10.29 30.56
CA SER A 69 3.74 9.13 31.45
C SER A 69 2.75 8.06 30.97
N MET A 70 1.56 8.47 30.54
CA MET A 70 0.55 7.55 30.01
C MET A 70 1.01 6.87 28.72
N ALA A 71 1.62 7.61 27.77
CA ALA A 71 2.11 7.06 26.51
C ALA A 71 3.25 6.05 26.72
N LEU A 72 4.10 6.27 27.73
CA LEU A 72 5.22 5.40 28.05
C LEU A 72 4.83 4.16 28.85
N SER A 73 3.88 4.25 29.78
CA SER A 73 3.74 3.26 30.84
C SER A 73 2.29 2.89 31.24
N ALA A 74 1.26 3.37 30.55
CA ALA A 74 -0.09 2.93 30.87
C ALA A 74 -0.26 1.42 30.61
N ASP A 75 -0.91 0.70 31.54
CA ASP A 75 -1.18 -0.73 31.42
C ASP A 75 -2.07 -1.07 30.22
N ILE A 76 -2.94 -0.16 29.81
CA ILE A 76 -3.89 -0.36 28.72
C ILE A 76 -3.31 0.19 27.42
N PRO A 77 -3.07 -0.67 26.39
CA PRO A 77 -2.50 -0.27 25.09
C PRO A 77 -3.23 0.89 24.41
N ALA A 78 -4.56 0.88 24.41
CA ALA A 78 -5.36 1.98 23.86
C ALA A 78 -5.10 3.33 24.55
N GLN A 79 -4.72 3.34 25.82
CA GLN A 79 -4.37 4.58 26.54
C GLN A 79 -2.99 5.09 26.13
N ARG A 80 -2.01 4.22 25.90
CA ARG A 80 -0.70 4.60 25.36
C ARG A 80 -0.86 5.27 24.00
N ALA A 81 -1.60 4.62 23.09
CA ALA A 81 -1.88 5.12 21.76
C ALA A 81 -2.62 6.48 21.78
N MET A 82 -3.67 6.58 22.61
CA MET A 82 -4.44 7.80 22.80
C MET A 82 -3.59 8.96 23.34
N ALA A 83 -2.74 8.72 24.31
CA ALA A 83 -1.89 9.73 24.91
C ALA A 83 -0.83 10.25 23.92
N PHE A 84 -0.20 9.36 23.16
CA PHE A 84 0.72 9.73 22.10
C PHE A 84 0.03 10.60 21.03
N HIS A 85 -1.14 10.19 20.55
CA HIS A 85 -1.89 10.96 19.55
C HIS A 85 -2.28 12.36 20.07
N ALA A 86 -2.62 12.46 21.37
CA ALA A 86 -2.91 13.76 21.98
C ALA A 86 -1.68 14.67 22.04
N LEU A 87 -0.50 14.13 22.37
CA LEU A 87 0.78 14.85 22.31
C LEU A 87 1.13 15.27 20.89
N ALA A 88 0.98 14.35 19.92
CA ALA A 88 1.23 14.61 18.51
C ALA A 88 0.33 15.74 17.97
N SER A 89 -0.96 15.75 18.34
CA SER A 89 -1.90 16.83 17.98
C SER A 89 -1.49 18.20 18.50
N LYS A 90 -0.71 18.26 19.57
CA LYS A 90 -0.10 19.49 20.13
C LYS A 90 1.30 19.75 19.58
N ARG A 91 1.84 18.86 18.75
CA ARG A 91 3.22 18.87 18.25
C ARG A 91 4.26 18.92 19.37
N SER A 92 4.04 18.12 20.41
CA SER A 92 4.95 18.03 21.54
C SER A 92 6.30 17.46 21.12
N GLU A 93 7.40 18.09 21.54
CA GLU A 93 8.76 17.59 21.31
C GLU A 93 8.99 16.21 21.93
N LYS A 94 8.17 15.82 22.92
CA LYS A 94 8.24 14.50 23.56
C LYS A 94 7.90 13.33 22.66
N CYS A 95 7.13 13.58 21.58
CA CYS A 95 6.67 12.51 20.68
C CYS A 95 7.85 11.72 20.08
N TYR A 96 8.96 12.38 19.79
CA TYR A 96 10.13 11.71 19.21
C TYR A 96 10.73 10.65 20.15
N ASP A 97 10.99 11.02 21.40
CA ASP A 97 11.58 10.10 22.38
C ASP A 97 10.60 8.98 22.75
N ILE A 98 9.31 9.31 22.85
CA ILE A 98 8.25 8.33 23.12
C ILE A 98 8.17 7.31 21.97
N LEU A 99 8.16 7.74 20.71
CA LEU A 99 8.10 6.84 19.57
C LEU A 99 9.30 5.89 19.57
N LEU A 100 10.52 6.40 19.73
CA LEU A 100 11.72 5.56 19.78
C LEU A 100 11.67 4.53 20.92
N ALA A 101 11.18 4.93 22.09
CA ALA A 101 11.03 4.03 23.26
C ALA A 101 9.96 2.96 23.06
N LYS A 102 9.00 3.19 22.13
CA LYS A 102 7.83 2.35 21.92
C LYS A 102 7.84 1.56 20.61
N LEU A 103 8.89 1.61 19.82
CA LEU A 103 8.99 0.84 18.57
C LEU A 103 8.87 -0.68 18.77
N THR A 104 9.13 -1.19 19.97
CA THR A 104 8.97 -2.60 20.33
C THR A 104 7.64 -2.93 21.03
N ASP A 105 6.70 -2.00 21.09
CA ASP A 105 5.43 -2.18 21.79
C ASP A 105 4.40 -2.86 20.88
N GLU A 106 4.37 -4.18 20.93
CA GLU A 106 3.48 -5.05 20.12
C GLU A 106 2.08 -5.20 20.69
N ASP A 107 1.80 -4.61 21.85
CA ASP A 107 0.51 -4.76 22.51
C ASP A 107 -0.63 -4.26 21.63
N MET A 108 -1.62 -5.15 21.44
CA MET A 108 -2.75 -4.92 20.54
C MET A 108 -3.87 -4.15 21.22
N PHE A 109 -4.54 -3.29 20.45
CA PHE A 109 -5.74 -2.58 20.88
C PHE A 109 -6.73 -2.40 19.72
N TRP A 110 -7.96 -1.99 20.04
CA TRP A 110 -8.98 -1.69 19.04
C TRP A 110 -9.00 -0.20 18.72
N LEU A 111 -9.00 0.10 17.42
CA LEU A 111 -9.31 1.41 16.90
C LEU A 111 -10.77 1.45 16.44
N ALA A 112 -11.49 2.49 16.78
CA ALA A 112 -12.86 2.72 16.35
C ALA A 112 -12.98 4.08 15.65
N SER A 113 -13.36 4.06 14.39
CA SER A 113 -13.62 5.26 13.58
C SER A 113 -14.93 5.07 12.85
N TYR A 114 -15.91 5.92 13.13
CA TYR A 114 -17.29 5.76 12.67
C TYR A 114 -17.84 4.37 13.04
N ASP A 115 -18.34 3.61 12.08
CA ASP A 115 -18.83 2.25 12.18
C ASP A 115 -17.76 1.16 11.98
N VAL A 116 -16.54 1.58 11.61
CA VAL A 116 -15.41 0.68 11.36
C VAL A 116 -14.61 0.45 12.64
N ARG A 117 -14.26 -0.80 12.89
CA ARG A 117 -13.37 -1.22 13.95
C ARG A 117 -12.27 -2.09 13.38
N PHE A 118 -11.04 -1.83 13.76
CA PHE A 118 -9.89 -2.61 13.37
C PHE A 118 -8.88 -2.65 14.52
N THR A 119 -7.96 -3.58 14.46
CA THR A 119 -6.90 -3.73 15.45
C THR A 119 -5.61 -3.12 14.97
N SER A 120 -4.82 -2.58 15.89
CA SER A 120 -3.46 -2.13 15.65
C SER A 120 -2.61 -2.43 16.89
N ASN A 121 -1.31 -2.59 16.73
CA ASN A 121 -0.40 -2.53 17.86
C ASN A 121 0.01 -1.08 18.15
N VAL A 122 0.51 -0.84 19.35
CA VAL A 122 0.85 0.51 19.83
C VAL A 122 1.94 1.14 18.98
N ALA A 123 3.00 0.39 18.65
CA ALA A 123 4.11 0.89 17.86
C ALA A 123 3.70 1.29 16.45
N SER A 124 2.95 0.44 15.74
CA SER A 124 2.45 0.72 14.38
C SER A 124 1.56 1.97 14.37
N PHE A 125 0.65 2.08 15.34
CA PHE A 125 -0.22 3.26 15.45
C PHE A 125 0.58 4.55 15.70
N MET A 126 1.55 4.53 16.62
CA MET A 126 2.38 5.69 16.90
C MET A 126 3.21 6.10 15.68
N LEU A 127 3.73 5.13 14.94
CA LEU A 127 4.46 5.37 13.68
C LEU A 127 3.54 6.01 12.63
N GLU A 128 2.34 5.47 12.43
CA GLU A 128 1.35 6.01 11.49
C GLU A 128 0.97 7.46 11.82
N VAL A 129 0.76 7.77 13.11
CA VAL A 129 0.52 9.13 13.57
C VAL A 129 1.71 10.05 13.26
N ALA A 130 2.92 9.56 13.46
CA ALA A 130 4.13 10.34 13.17
C ALA A 130 4.33 10.60 11.68
N GLU A 131 4.01 9.62 10.83
CA GLU A 131 4.09 9.74 9.37
C GLU A 131 3.00 10.63 8.77
N SER A 132 1.83 10.69 9.42
CA SER A 132 0.69 11.48 8.95
C SER A 132 0.85 12.99 9.14
N ASP A 133 1.67 13.45 10.08
CA ASP A 133 1.99 14.88 10.30
C ASP A 133 3.46 15.17 9.98
N SER A 134 3.73 15.62 8.76
CA SER A 134 5.09 15.95 8.28
C SER A 134 5.78 17.07 9.08
N LEU A 135 5.07 17.72 10.00
CA LEU A 135 5.61 18.78 10.87
C LEU A 135 5.87 18.29 12.30
N LEU A 136 5.55 17.03 12.61
CA LEU A 136 5.74 16.49 13.95
C LEU A 136 7.22 16.24 14.25
N PHE A 137 7.97 15.76 13.27
CA PHE A 137 9.39 15.47 13.38
C PHE A 137 10.22 16.22 12.34
N THR A 138 11.47 16.54 12.70
CA THR A 138 12.44 17.00 11.70
C THR A 138 12.81 15.86 10.75
N LYS A 139 13.40 16.21 9.59
CA LYS A 139 13.88 15.20 8.64
C LYS A 139 14.93 14.28 9.28
N GLU A 140 15.81 14.82 10.11
CA GLU A 140 16.86 14.08 10.81
C GLU A 140 16.28 13.12 11.85
N GLN A 141 15.24 13.56 12.58
CA GLN A 141 14.54 12.71 13.54
C GLN A 141 13.83 11.55 12.81
N MET A 142 13.11 11.84 11.73
CA MET A 142 12.42 10.81 10.96
C MET A 142 13.42 9.84 10.32
N HIS A 143 14.51 10.33 9.74
CA HIS A 143 15.59 9.49 9.21
C HIS A 143 16.18 8.54 10.27
N ARG A 144 16.31 9.00 11.51
CA ARG A 144 16.78 8.13 12.61
C ARG A 144 15.75 7.07 12.99
N VAL A 145 14.47 7.42 13.06
CA VAL A 145 13.37 6.45 13.29
C VAL A 145 13.38 5.40 12.20
N ASP A 146 13.41 5.82 10.94
CA ASP A 146 13.48 4.94 9.77
C ASP A 146 14.68 3.99 9.83
N SER A 147 15.86 4.52 10.19
CA SER A 147 17.07 3.71 10.32
C SER A 147 16.93 2.63 11.40
N VAL A 148 16.34 2.96 12.54
CA VAL A 148 16.07 1.96 13.59
C VAL A 148 15.11 0.89 13.08
N ILE A 149 14.02 1.28 12.41
CA ILE A 149 13.01 0.35 11.89
C ILE A 149 13.61 -0.59 10.84
N VAL A 150 14.33 -0.04 9.85
CA VAL A 150 14.86 -0.82 8.72
C VAL A 150 15.96 -1.77 9.16
N PHE A 151 16.91 -1.32 9.97
CA PHE A 151 18.09 -2.10 10.33
C PHE A 151 17.93 -2.98 11.57
N SER A 152 16.82 -2.85 12.32
CA SER A 152 16.55 -3.72 13.47
C SER A 152 15.88 -5.02 13.06
N SER A 153 16.45 -6.16 13.42
CA SER A 153 15.88 -7.48 13.16
C SER A 153 14.66 -7.81 14.04
N GLY A 154 14.49 -7.12 15.17
CA GLY A 154 13.44 -7.40 16.15
C GLY A 154 12.11 -6.66 15.93
N LEU A 155 11.96 -5.85 14.86
CA LEU A 155 10.78 -5.05 14.60
C LEU A 155 9.94 -5.63 13.45
N HIS A 156 9.61 -6.92 13.52
CA HIS A 156 8.84 -7.62 12.47
C HIS A 156 7.36 -7.22 12.44
N HIS A 157 6.83 -6.67 13.52
CA HIS A 157 5.45 -6.22 13.65
C HIS A 157 5.20 -4.85 12.98
N LEU A 158 6.25 -4.16 12.55
CA LEU A 158 6.15 -2.88 11.85
C LEU A 158 6.23 -3.10 10.33
N ASP A 159 5.38 -2.38 9.59
CA ASP A 159 5.56 -2.25 8.15
C ASP A 159 6.81 -1.40 7.88
N LYS A 160 7.84 -2.04 7.31
CA LYS A 160 9.11 -1.42 7.00
C LYS A 160 9.16 -0.72 5.65
N SER A 161 8.14 -0.89 4.82
CA SER A 161 8.14 -0.42 3.41
C SER A 161 8.27 1.10 3.33
N GLY A 162 7.51 1.85 4.12
CA GLY A 162 7.58 3.31 4.16
C GLY A 162 8.95 3.83 4.59
N SER A 163 9.49 3.26 5.67
CA SER A 163 10.82 3.61 6.18
C SER A 163 11.93 3.25 5.18
N ALA A 164 11.86 2.08 4.57
CA ALA A 164 12.83 1.64 3.56
C ALA A 164 12.77 2.54 2.31
N TYR A 165 11.57 2.98 1.89
CA TYR A 165 11.41 3.92 0.78
C TYR A 165 12.08 5.27 1.06
N ARG A 166 11.96 5.80 2.28
CA ARG A 166 12.61 7.06 2.68
C ARG A 166 14.12 6.94 2.76
N LEU A 167 14.62 5.74 3.09
CA LEU A 167 16.06 5.44 3.20
C LEU A 167 16.69 4.86 1.94
N ARG A 168 15.95 4.75 0.83
CA ARG A 168 16.37 4.01 -0.37
C ARG A 168 17.77 4.37 -0.92
N ASP A 169 18.20 5.60 -0.70
CA ASP A 169 19.53 6.07 -1.16
C ASP A 169 20.65 5.84 -0.11
N THR A 170 20.31 5.17 1.00
CA THR A 170 21.27 4.87 2.07
C THR A 170 21.97 3.53 1.81
N GLU A 171 23.28 3.49 2.04
CA GLU A 171 24.07 2.27 1.88
C GLU A 171 23.52 1.11 2.74
N GLY A 172 23.50 -0.09 2.17
CA GLY A 172 23.02 -1.32 2.83
C GLY A 172 21.50 -1.51 2.82
N VAL A 173 20.70 -0.49 2.54
CA VAL A 173 19.22 -0.60 2.56
C VAL A 173 18.73 -1.57 1.49
N ARG A 174 19.33 -1.61 0.30
CA ARG A 174 18.96 -2.57 -0.75
C ARG A 174 19.01 -4.02 -0.25
N GLU A 175 20.07 -4.41 0.45
CA GLU A 175 20.21 -5.78 0.96
C GLU A 175 19.12 -6.09 2.02
N VAL A 176 18.80 -5.14 2.86
CA VAL A 176 17.70 -5.29 3.83
C VAL A 176 16.36 -5.49 3.10
N ILE A 177 16.06 -4.65 2.09
CA ILE A 177 14.84 -4.76 1.28
C ILE A 177 14.78 -6.12 0.59
N ARG A 178 15.89 -6.57 0.00
CA ARG A 178 15.97 -7.86 -0.67
C ARG A 178 15.68 -9.02 0.28
N ASN A 179 16.25 -8.99 1.47
CA ASN A 179 16.02 -10.03 2.47
C ASN A 179 14.57 -10.01 2.97
N LEU A 180 14.01 -8.84 3.27
CA LEU A 180 12.59 -8.72 3.67
C LEU A 180 11.64 -9.21 2.58
N TYR A 181 11.93 -8.92 1.31
CA TYR A 181 11.17 -9.46 0.19
C TYR A 181 11.23 -10.99 0.14
N LEU A 182 12.43 -11.57 0.30
CA LEU A 182 12.62 -13.03 0.33
C LEU A 182 11.91 -13.68 1.54
N ASP A 183 11.79 -12.97 2.64
CA ASP A 183 11.07 -13.39 3.85
C ASP A 183 9.54 -13.26 3.69
N GLY A 184 9.07 -12.75 2.54
CA GLY A 184 7.65 -12.74 2.17
C GLY A 184 6.97 -11.36 2.12
N ASP A 185 7.70 -10.26 2.36
CA ASP A 185 7.15 -8.90 2.22
C ASP A 185 7.12 -8.45 0.75
N SER A 186 6.08 -8.89 0.06
CA SER A 186 5.90 -8.63 -1.38
C SER A 186 5.73 -7.13 -1.73
N ASN A 187 5.35 -6.30 -0.78
CA ASN A 187 5.18 -4.86 -0.98
C ASN A 187 6.51 -4.16 -1.26
N LEU A 188 7.63 -4.79 -0.91
CA LEU A 188 8.96 -4.25 -1.14
C LEU A 188 9.50 -4.47 -2.56
N LEU A 189 8.81 -5.26 -3.39
CA LEU A 189 9.26 -5.54 -4.75
C LEU A 189 9.44 -4.29 -5.61
N PRO A 190 8.51 -3.30 -5.63
CA PRO A 190 8.71 -2.07 -6.39
C PRO A 190 9.94 -1.29 -5.93
N LEU A 191 10.22 -1.31 -4.63
CA LEU A 191 11.38 -0.64 -4.06
C LEU A 191 12.69 -1.36 -4.42
N LEU A 192 12.69 -2.70 -4.46
CA LEU A 192 13.83 -3.48 -4.94
C LEU A 192 14.16 -3.14 -6.40
N PHE A 193 13.14 -2.95 -7.24
CA PHE A 193 13.30 -2.57 -8.66
C PHE A 193 13.83 -1.15 -8.86
N TYR A 194 13.67 -0.27 -7.88
CA TYR A 194 14.26 1.07 -7.90
C TYR A 194 15.78 1.02 -8.14
N TYR A 195 16.45 0.02 -7.56
CA TYR A 195 17.91 -0.13 -7.67
C TYR A 195 18.40 -0.66 -9.02
N LYS A 196 17.52 -1.21 -9.85
CA LYS A 196 17.83 -1.76 -11.17
C LYS A 196 19.04 -2.70 -11.16
N ASN A 197 19.14 -3.53 -10.12
CA ASN A 197 20.26 -4.44 -9.98
C ASN A 197 19.99 -5.73 -10.78
N PRO A 198 20.89 -6.12 -11.73
CA PRO A 198 20.72 -7.32 -12.51
C PRO A 198 20.56 -8.62 -11.70
N ASP A 199 21.12 -8.67 -10.48
CA ASP A 199 20.96 -9.82 -9.58
C ASP A 199 19.53 -10.02 -9.09
N ASP A 200 18.66 -9.03 -9.24
CA ASP A 200 17.25 -9.06 -8.85
C ASP A 200 16.32 -9.43 -10.03
N ILE A 201 16.85 -9.56 -11.25
CA ILE A 201 16.06 -9.98 -12.44
C ILE A 201 15.33 -11.31 -12.20
N PRO A 202 15.95 -12.36 -11.64
CA PRO A 202 15.24 -13.61 -11.36
C PRO A 202 14.06 -13.43 -10.42
N LEU A 203 14.19 -12.61 -9.36
CA LEU A 203 13.11 -12.33 -8.42
C LEU A 203 11.94 -11.63 -9.11
N ALA A 204 12.25 -10.70 -10.01
CA ALA A 204 11.25 -10.01 -10.83
C ALA A 204 10.48 -10.98 -11.74
N ILE A 205 11.18 -11.85 -12.41
CA ILE A 205 10.60 -12.88 -13.31
C ILE A 205 9.70 -13.84 -12.51
N ASP A 206 10.16 -14.29 -11.34
CA ASP A 206 9.39 -15.19 -10.49
C ASP A 206 8.10 -14.50 -9.99
N ALA A 207 8.18 -13.26 -9.55
CA ALA A 207 7.00 -12.49 -9.15
C ALA A 207 6.01 -12.27 -10.30
N LEU A 208 6.51 -12.02 -11.53
CA LEU A 208 5.67 -11.92 -12.71
C LEU A 208 4.97 -13.26 -13.04
N ARG A 209 5.59 -14.39 -12.73
CA ARG A 209 5.04 -15.74 -12.97
C ARG A 209 4.09 -16.24 -11.89
N GLU A 210 3.95 -15.55 -10.77
CA GLU A 210 3.07 -15.96 -9.68
C GLU A 210 1.58 -16.05 -10.08
N TYR A 211 1.17 -15.39 -11.17
CA TYR A 211 -0.16 -15.59 -11.74
C TYR A 211 -0.49 -17.07 -12.05
N LYS A 212 0.55 -17.92 -12.27
CA LYS A 212 0.37 -19.34 -12.56
C LYS A 212 -0.06 -20.17 -11.34
N VAL A 213 0.10 -19.63 -10.15
CA VAL A 213 -0.05 -20.37 -8.87
C VAL A 213 -1.42 -20.15 -8.22
N GLY A 214 -2.21 -19.20 -8.72
CA GLY A 214 -3.31 -18.57 -7.95
C GLY A 214 -4.74 -18.95 -8.29
N LEU A 215 -4.99 -19.83 -9.25
CA LEU A 215 -6.38 -20.20 -9.59
C LEU A 215 -6.64 -21.68 -9.22
N ASP A 216 -7.49 -21.89 -8.21
CA ASP A 216 -8.19 -23.17 -8.10
C ASP A 216 -9.15 -23.34 -9.30
N GLU A 217 -9.62 -24.56 -9.54
CA GLU A 217 -10.53 -24.89 -10.64
C GLU A 217 -11.83 -24.07 -10.64
N GLN A 218 -12.11 -23.30 -9.60
CA GLN A 218 -13.31 -22.48 -9.41
C GLN A 218 -13.06 -20.98 -9.64
N GLY A 219 -11.81 -20.55 -9.92
CA GLY A 219 -11.47 -19.15 -10.14
C GLY A 219 -11.45 -18.29 -8.85
N ALA A 220 -11.47 -18.94 -7.69
CA ALA A 220 -11.34 -18.26 -6.42
C ALA A 220 -9.87 -18.01 -6.10
N ASN A 221 -9.55 -16.78 -5.72
CA ASN A 221 -8.20 -16.39 -5.37
C ASN A 221 -7.62 -17.25 -4.24
N SER A 222 -6.60 -18.03 -4.54
CA SER A 222 -5.73 -18.55 -3.50
C SER A 222 -4.92 -17.36 -2.94
N LYS A 223 -5.42 -16.88 -1.82
CA LYS A 223 -4.81 -15.93 -0.87
C LYS A 223 -3.51 -15.24 -1.35
N GLY A 224 -3.64 -14.02 -1.86
CA GLY A 224 -2.57 -13.02 -1.84
C GLY A 224 -1.56 -13.04 -2.99
N ARG A 225 -1.41 -14.13 -3.76
CA ARG A 225 -0.33 -14.24 -4.75
C ARG A 225 -0.57 -13.51 -6.07
N GLU A 226 -1.83 -13.34 -6.50
CA GLU A 226 -2.12 -12.51 -7.68
C GLU A 226 -1.70 -11.03 -7.50
N GLY A 227 -1.65 -10.56 -6.25
CA GLY A 227 -1.15 -9.24 -5.94
C GLY A 227 0.30 -9.01 -6.38
N ASN A 228 1.16 -10.02 -6.25
CA ASN A 228 2.58 -9.87 -6.57
C ASN A 228 2.83 -9.63 -8.06
N THR A 229 2.08 -10.29 -8.97
CA THR A 229 2.17 -10.01 -10.40
C THR A 229 1.80 -8.55 -10.72
N ASN A 230 0.80 -7.99 -10.07
CA ASN A 230 0.41 -6.60 -10.27
C ASN A 230 1.46 -5.62 -9.70
N TYR A 231 2.06 -5.93 -8.54
CA TYR A 231 3.18 -5.16 -7.99
C TYR A 231 4.40 -5.22 -8.91
N ALA A 232 4.72 -6.41 -9.46
CA ALA A 232 5.82 -6.58 -10.40
C ALA A 232 5.60 -5.76 -11.68
N LEU A 233 4.40 -5.79 -12.26
CA LEU A 233 4.07 -4.96 -13.42
C LEU A 233 4.26 -3.47 -13.14
N ASN A 234 3.77 -2.97 -11.99
CA ASN A 234 3.99 -1.58 -11.59
C ASN A 234 5.49 -1.25 -11.47
N ALA A 235 6.27 -2.16 -10.92
CA ALA A 235 7.71 -1.99 -10.74
C ALA A 235 8.47 -1.96 -12.07
N LEU A 236 8.04 -2.71 -13.08
CA LEU A 236 8.63 -2.70 -14.42
C LEU A 236 8.48 -1.37 -15.15
N MET A 237 7.53 -0.52 -14.77
CA MET A 237 7.48 0.87 -15.26
C MET A 237 8.74 1.67 -14.92
N MET A 238 9.42 1.29 -13.83
CA MET A 238 10.65 1.95 -13.37
C MET A 238 11.91 1.29 -13.94
N TRP A 239 11.83 0.00 -14.28
CA TRP A 239 12.99 -0.76 -14.74
C TRP A 239 12.63 -1.61 -15.96
N ARG A 240 13.05 -1.15 -17.14
CA ARG A 240 12.91 -1.83 -18.41
C ARG A 240 14.17 -2.62 -18.72
N ASP A 241 14.07 -3.91 -18.80
CA ASP A 241 15.17 -4.82 -19.15
C ASP A 241 14.70 -5.84 -20.18
N GLU A 242 15.57 -6.19 -21.14
CA GLU A 242 15.26 -7.17 -22.18
C GLU A 242 14.91 -8.55 -21.61
N ALA A 243 15.46 -8.89 -20.45
CA ALA A 243 15.18 -10.15 -19.77
C ALA A 243 13.70 -10.31 -19.36
N PHE A 244 12.93 -9.23 -19.27
CA PHE A 244 11.51 -9.30 -18.92
C PHE A 244 10.59 -9.55 -20.12
N LYS A 245 11.05 -9.30 -21.36
CA LYS A 245 10.22 -9.47 -22.56
C LYS A 245 9.60 -10.88 -22.67
N PRO A 246 10.35 -11.99 -22.49
CA PRO A 246 9.77 -13.32 -22.61
C PRO A 246 8.67 -13.59 -21.57
N VAL A 247 8.83 -13.15 -20.33
CA VAL A 247 7.82 -13.38 -19.28
C VAL A 247 6.59 -12.50 -19.48
N LEU A 248 6.73 -11.33 -20.07
CA LEU A 248 5.58 -10.48 -20.48
C LEU A 248 4.77 -11.13 -21.60
N GLU A 249 5.43 -11.80 -22.54
CA GLU A 249 4.76 -12.60 -23.58
C GLU A 249 4.05 -13.85 -22.97
N GLU A 250 4.67 -14.52 -22.02
CA GLU A 250 4.02 -15.60 -21.27
C GLU A 250 2.75 -15.08 -20.55
N LEU A 251 2.83 -13.95 -19.89
CA LEU A 251 1.71 -13.33 -19.18
C LEU A 251 0.58 -12.94 -20.15
N ARG A 252 0.92 -12.33 -21.32
CA ARG A 252 -0.05 -12.03 -22.38
C ARG A 252 -0.83 -13.28 -22.78
N ASN A 253 -0.10 -14.36 -23.09
CA ASN A 253 -0.72 -15.60 -23.55
C ASN A 253 -1.62 -16.22 -22.49
N HIS A 254 -1.24 -16.12 -21.22
CA HIS A 254 -2.08 -16.53 -20.09
C HIS A 254 -3.36 -15.69 -20.03
N GLU A 255 -3.27 -14.36 -20.04
CA GLU A 255 -4.44 -13.47 -19.96
C GLU A 255 -5.38 -13.69 -21.16
N LEU A 256 -4.86 -13.92 -22.35
CA LEU A 256 -5.68 -14.23 -23.54
C LEU A 256 -6.43 -15.57 -23.43
N SER A 257 -5.93 -16.51 -22.64
CA SER A 257 -6.56 -17.82 -22.41
C SER A 257 -7.64 -17.80 -21.32
N ARG A 258 -7.69 -16.76 -20.48
CA ARG A 258 -8.63 -16.68 -19.37
C ARG A 258 -10.06 -16.42 -19.83
N ARG A 259 -11.01 -16.99 -19.10
CA ARG A 259 -12.44 -16.71 -19.29
C ARG A 259 -12.84 -15.36 -18.67
N TYR A 260 -12.20 -15.01 -17.55
CA TYR A 260 -12.43 -13.74 -16.85
C TYR A 260 -11.20 -12.86 -16.97
N ILE A 261 -11.40 -11.62 -17.35
CA ILE A 261 -10.34 -10.65 -17.61
C ILE A 261 -10.05 -9.87 -16.34
N ASP A 262 -8.80 -9.84 -15.95
CA ASP A 262 -8.32 -8.88 -14.97
C ASP A 262 -8.03 -7.55 -15.68
N TYR A 263 -8.99 -6.62 -15.61
CA TYR A 263 -8.88 -5.32 -16.28
C TYR A 263 -7.66 -4.53 -15.85
N TYR A 264 -7.33 -4.55 -14.56
CA TYR A 264 -6.18 -3.84 -14.04
C TYR A 264 -4.88 -4.41 -14.61
N ARG A 265 -4.74 -5.73 -14.59
CA ARG A 265 -3.54 -6.42 -15.10
C ARG A 265 -3.34 -6.21 -16.58
N VAL A 266 -4.39 -6.30 -17.39
CA VAL A 266 -4.32 -6.06 -18.83
C VAL A 266 -3.92 -4.62 -19.13
N LYS A 267 -4.50 -3.64 -18.43
CA LYS A 267 -4.10 -2.24 -18.56
C LYS A 267 -2.62 -2.05 -18.19
N MET A 268 -2.19 -2.59 -17.05
CA MET A 268 -0.80 -2.49 -16.61
C MET A 268 0.17 -3.18 -17.57
N LEU A 269 -0.20 -4.33 -18.12
CA LEU A 269 0.59 -5.02 -19.13
C LEU A 269 0.83 -4.13 -20.35
N PHE A 270 -0.20 -3.50 -20.90
CA PHE A 270 -0.05 -2.56 -22.01
C PHE A 270 0.82 -1.36 -21.64
N LYS A 271 0.65 -0.79 -20.44
CA LYS A 271 1.50 0.32 -19.97
C LYS A 271 2.97 -0.07 -19.92
N VAL A 272 3.27 -1.20 -19.30
CA VAL A 272 4.64 -1.73 -19.21
C VAL A 272 5.22 -1.94 -20.61
N VAL A 273 4.48 -2.59 -21.50
CA VAL A 273 4.93 -2.84 -22.89
C VAL A 273 5.18 -1.55 -23.64
N MET A 274 4.25 -0.59 -23.63
CA MET A 274 4.43 0.71 -24.27
C MET A 274 5.64 1.47 -23.72
N SER A 275 6.02 1.24 -22.46
CA SER A 275 7.17 1.91 -21.86
C SER A 275 8.50 1.50 -22.47
N TYR A 276 8.61 0.36 -23.17
CA TYR A 276 9.82 -0.04 -23.90
C TYR A 276 10.06 0.84 -25.12
N ASP A 277 9.00 1.35 -25.75
CA ASP A 277 9.07 2.31 -26.88
C ASP A 277 9.91 1.81 -28.07
N ASP A 278 9.80 0.53 -28.38
CA ASP A 278 10.53 -0.14 -29.45
C ASP A 278 9.62 -0.98 -30.38
N ASP A 279 10.19 -1.62 -31.39
CA ASP A 279 9.45 -2.44 -32.35
C ASP A 279 8.86 -3.69 -31.71
N TRP A 280 9.53 -4.26 -30.69
CA TRP A 280 8.98 -5.36 -29.95
C TRP A 280 7.67 -4.98 -29.25
N ALA A 281 7.64 -3.82 -28.61
CA ALA A 281 6.44 -3.33 -27.92
C ALA A 281 5.28 -3.10 -28.90
N TYR A 282 5.57 -2.54 -30.06
CA TYR A 282 4.57 -2.35 -31.11
C TYR A 282 4.00 -3.69 -31.58
N ASN A 283 4.86 -4.64 -31.95
CA ASN A 283 4.46 -5.97 -32.40
C ASN A 283 3.72 -6.74 -31.30
N PHE A 284 4.16 -6.65 -30.05
CA PHE A 284 3.47 -7.27 -28.91
C PHE A 284 2.00 -6.87 -28.82
N ILE A 285 1.71 -5.58 -28.97
CA ILE A 285 0.34 -5.06 -28.94
C ILE A 285 -0.43 -5.53 -30.18
N GLU A 286 0.13 -5.43 -31.37
CA GLU A 286 -0.50 -5.87 -32.61
C GLU A 286 -0.85 -7.35 -32.56
N ASP A 287 0.11 -8.24 -32.19
CA ASP A 287 -0.08 -9.68 -32.04
C ASP A 287 -1.15 -10.02 -30.98
N THR A 288 -1.23 -9.21 -29.92
CA THR A 288 -2.26 -9.38 -28.89
C THR A 288 -3.65 -9.27 -29.50
N PHE A 289 -3.89 -8.25 -30.33
CA PHE A 289 -5.20 -8.03 -30.96
C PHE A 289 -5.48 -9.01 -32.11
N GLU A 290 -4.47 -9.45 -32.82
CA GLU A 290 -4.60 -10.46 -33.89
C GLU A 290 -4.90 -11.87 -33.32
N SER A 291 -4.33 -12.18 -32.16
CA SER A 291 -4.52 -13.48 -31.48
C SER A 291 -5.77 -13.53 -30.59
N MET A 292 -6.46 -12.40 -30.42
CA MET A 292 -7.52 -12.24 -29.44
C MET A 292 -8.81 -12.97 -29.83
N GLY A 293 -9.31 -13.84 -28.94
CA GLY A 293 -10.61 -14.50 -29.07
C GLY A 293 -11.80 -13.56 -28.91
N ALA A 294 -13.00 -14.04 -29.25
CA ALA A 294 -14.24 -13.26 -29.21
C ALA A 294 -14.58 -12.67 -27.84
N LEU A 295 -14.22 -13.37 -26.76
CA LEU A 295 -14.49 -12.95 -25.37
C LEU A 295 -13.72 -11.68 -24.98
N ASN A 296 -12.54 -11.47 -25.53
CA ASN A 296 -11.65 -10.39 -25.16
C ASN A 296 -11.88 -9.10 -25.95
N LYS A 297 -12.71 -9.15 -27.02
CA LYS A 297 -12.96 -8.04 -27.95
C LYS A 297 -13.58 -6.78 -27.35
N PHE A 298 -14.16 -6.89 -26.16
CA PHE A 298 -14.78 -5.73 -25.51
C PHE A 298 -13.84 -5.01 -24.56
N SER A 299 -12.99 -5.73 -23.85
CA SER A 299 -12.22 -5.21 -22.71
C SER A 299 -10.82 -4.77 -23.10
N TYR A 300 -10.16 -5.48 -23.99
CA TYR A 300 -8.80 -5.16 -24.40
C TYR A 300 -8.70 -3.81 -25.14
N PRO A 301 -9.60 -3.48 -26.09
CA PRO A 301 -9.60 -2.17 -26.75
C PRO A 301 -9.71 -0.99 -25.78
N GLU A 302 -10.53 -1.12 -24.76
CA GLU A 302 -10.69 -0.09 -23.72
C GLU A 302 -9.43 0.05 -22.86
N ASN A 303 -8.87 -1.09 -22.42
CA ASN A 303 -7.66 -1.08 -21.61
C ASN A 303 -6.43 -0.56 -22.39
N LEU A 304 -6.35 -0.84 -23.70
CA LEU A 304 -5.33 -0.24 -24.56
C LEU A 304 -5.47 1.28 -24.62
N PHE A 305 -6.71 1.78 -24.78
CA PHE A 305 -6.95 3.22 -24.81
C PHE A 305 -6.54 3.89 -23.50
N ARG A 306 -6.96 3.32 -22.35
CA ARG A 306 -6.62 3.83 -21.03
C ARG A 306 -5.10 3.82 -20.78
N ALA A 307 -4.42 2.73 -21.15
CA ALA A 307 -2.98 2.61 -21.02
C ALA A 307 -2.26 3.69 -21.86
N TYR A 308 -2.68 3.88 -23.10
CA TYR A 308 -2.10 4.90 -23.99
C TYR A 308 -2.25 6.32 -23.45
N TYR A 309 -3.46 6.66 -22.97
CA TYR A 309 -3.73 7.98 -22.42
C TYR A 309 -2.93 8.24 -21.14
N GLU A 310 -2.82 7.26 -20.24
CA GLU A 310 -2.03 7.36 -19.02
C GLU A 310 -0.51 7.44 -19.29
N GLU A 311 -0.01 6.89 -20.42
CA GLU A 311 1.40 6.95 -20.85
C GLU A 311 1.73 8.15 -21.73
N LYS A 312 1.00 9.25 -21.58
CA LYS A 312 1.26 10.53 -22.27
C LYS A 312 1.17 10.44 -23.80
N GLU A 313 0.30 9.58 -24.32
CA GLU A 313 -0.03 9.50 -25.74
C GLU A 313 1.21 9.36 -26.65
N ASN A 314 2.08 8.37 -26.38
CA ASN A 314 3.28 8.15 -27.17
C ASN A 314 2.93 7.96 -28.67
N PRO A 315 3.40 8.86 -29.58
CA PRO A 315 3.01 8.86 -31.00
C PRO A 315 3.32 7.55 -31.75
N ARG A 316 4.29 6.76 -31.26
CA ARG A 316 4.63 5.47 -31.83
C ARG A 316 3.45 4.51 -31.89
N PHE A 317 2.61 4.54 -30.86
CA PHE A 317 1.48 3.64 -30.72
C PHE A 317 0.18 4.19 -31.30
N LEU A 318 0.15 5.44 -31.78
CA LEU A 318 -1.05 6.04 -32.33
C LEU A 318 -1.72 5.18 -33.43
N PRO A 319 -1.00 4.58 -34.40
CA PRO A 319 -1.63 3.73 -35.39
C PRO A 319 -2.36 2.51 -34.82
N LEU A 320 -1.84 1.93 -33.71
CA LEU A 320 -2.50 0.82 -33.01
C LEU A 320 -3.74 1.30 -32.27
N ILE A 321 -3.69 2.50 -31.69
CA ILE A 321 -4.83 3.10 -31.01
C ILE A 321 -5.96 3.36 -32.01
N GLU A 322 -5.66 3.93 -33.15
CA GLU A 322 -6.65 4.17 -34.23
C GLU A 322 -7.24 2.87 -34.78
N LYS A 323 -6.43 1.80 -34.87
CA LYS A 323 -6.86 0.50 -35.41
C LYS A 323 -7.66 -0.32 -34.43
N TYR A 324 -7.27 -0.34 -33.16
CA TYR A 324 -7.76 -1.33 -32.18
C TYR A 324 -8.44 -0.73 -30.94
N ALA A 325 -8.04 0.47 -30.52
CA ALA A 325 -8.51 1.00 -29.25
C ALA A 325 -9.96 1.48 -29.34
N LYS A 326 -10.67 1.31 -28.22
CA LYS A 326 -12.04 1.78 -28.08
C LYS A 326 -12.11 2.75 -26.91
N LYS A 327 -12.54 3.98 -27.16
CA LYS A 327 -12.76 4.96 -26.11
C LYS A 327 -13.77 4.41 -25.09
N PRO A 328 -13.49 4.50 -23.77
CA PRO A 328 -14.43 4.09 -22.73
C PRO A 328 -15.77 4.81 -22.90
N PHE A 329 -16.85 4.14 -22.54
CA PHE A 329 -18.14 4.79 -22.50
C PHE A 329 -18.08 5.91 -21.44
N ASP A 330 -18.64 7.11 -21.74
CA ASP A 330 -18.45 8.38 -21.01
C ASP A 330 -18.81 8.39 -19.50
N TRP A 331 -19.13 7.28 -18.89
CA TRP A 331 -19.49 7.17 -17.48
C TRP A 331 -18.38 7.63 -16.53
N ASP A 332 -17.11 7.38 -16.87
CA ASP A 332 -15.97 7.72 -16.00
C ASP A 332 -15.55 9.19 -16.14
N ILE A 333 -15.86 9.82 -17.28
CA ILE A 333 -15.59 11.25 -17.50
C ILE A 333 -16.61 12.12 -16.75
N GLN A 334 -17.84 11.64 -16.51
CA GLN A 334 -18.87 12.37 -15.76
C GLN A 334 -18.64 12.40 -14.24
N TYR A 335 -17.86 11.47 -13.68
CA TYR A 335 -17.65 11.35 -12.24
C TYR A 335 -16.26 11.78 -11.76
N GLY A 336 -15.48 12.47 -12.62
CA GLY A 336 -14.30 13.25 -12.20
C GLY A 336 -13.27 12.44 -11.43
N VAL A 337 -12.84 11.32 -11.97
CA VAL A 337 -11.58 10.70 -11.55
C VAL A 337 -10.49 11.39 -12.36
N GLU A 338 -10.18 12.63 -11.97
CA GLU A 338 -8.95 13.31 -12.33
C GLU A 338 -7.80 12.85 -11.42
#